data_94bd1a03175be4d0d9816f3e0f1b6de2
#
_entry.id   94bd1a03175be4d0d9816f3e0f1b6de2
#
_cell.length_a   1.000
_cell.length_b   1.000
_cell.length_c   1.000
_cell.angle_alpha   90.00
_cell.angle_beta   90.00
_cell.angle_gamma   90.00
#
_symmetry.space_group_name_H-M   'P 1'
#
loop_
_entity.id
_entity.type
_entity.pdbx_description
1 polymer ?
#
loop_
_entity_poly.entity_id
_entity_poly.type
_entity_poly.pdbx_seq_one_letter_code
_entity_poly.pdbx_strand_id
1 'polypeptide(L)'
;MSRKLLVLLFGFVCVATAADAPKYDYRLLATTRTSTMEKEMNEAADTGYVFAGVMGGETAIGGNEVVVVMVKNLSAQAAARKKYKLLAASRTSTMQKEMQQAGDEGFEYRGQTVFQSGFGGREVATIMERDPDVRPGRRVYRLLATSRTSTMQKELREAGEAGFRLLGLTVSKTAFGGSEIACILGKEAE
;
A
#
# COMPACT_ATOMS: atom_id res chain seq x y z
N MET A 1 13.30 -63.12 48.15
CA MET A 1 12.49 -61.89 48.29
C MET A 1 12.70 -61.05 47.00
N SER A 2 11.77 -61.12 46.07
CA SER A 2 11.88 -60.45 44.73
C SER A 2 11.00 -59.20 44.75
N ARG A 3 11.62 -58.02 44.70
CA ARG A 3 10.91 -56.73 44.61
C ARG A 3 10.57 -56.44 43.12
N LYS A 4 9.30 -56.56 42.77
CA LYS A 4 8.78 -56.13 41.44
C LYS A 4 8.67 -54.60 41.42
N LEU A 5 9.46 -53.94 40.56
CA LEU A 5 9.41 -52.52 40.32
C LEU A 5 8.29 -52.27 39.27
N LEU A 6 7.24 -51.59 39.71
CA LEU A 6 6.13 -51.16 38.82
C LEU A 6 6.49 -49.79 38.23
N VAL A 7 6.82 -49.76 36.94
CA VAL A 7 7.05 -48.50 36.20
C VAL A 7 5.70 -48.03 35.67
N LEU A 8 5.17 -46.92 36.22
CA LEU A 8 3.97 -46.24 35.71
C LEU A 8 4.40 -45.32 34.56
N LEU A 9 4.02 -45.66 33.33
CA LEU A 9 4.22 -44.82 32.16
C LEU A 9 3.08 -43.80 32.13
N PHE A 10 3.37 -42.52 32.45
CA PHE A 10 2.42 -41.41 32.26
C PHE A 10 2.50 -40.97 30.78
N GLY A 11 1.52 -41.40 30.01
CA GLY A 11 1.33 -40.91 28.65
C GLY A 11 0.87 -39.44 28.63
N PHE A 12 1.72 -38.53 28.17
CA PHE A 12 1.37 -37.13 27.95
C PHE A 12 0.59 -37.03 26.64
N VAL A 13 -0.74 -36.93 26.71
CA VAL A 13 -1.59 -36.68 25.56
C VAL A 13 -1.47 -35.19 25.23
N CYS A 14 -0.67 -34.85 24.22
CA CYS A 14 -0.60 -33.51 23.65
C CYS A 14 -1.87 -33.27 22.85
N VAL A 15 -2.87 -32.62 23.43
CA VAL A 15 -4.05 -32.15 22.70
C VAL A 15 -3.63 -30.95 21.87
N ALA A 16 -3.36 -31.14 20.58
CA ALA A 16 -3.19 -30.04 19.64
C ALA A 16 -4.53 -29.33 19.49
N THR A 17 -4.71 -28.18 20.14
CA THR A 17 -5.81 -27.28 19.85
C THR A 17 -5.60 -26.72 18.45
N ALA A 18 -6.43 -27.12 17.49
CA ALA A 18 -6.47 -26.45 16.19
C ALA A 18 -6.84 -24.97 16.44
N ALA A 19 -5.92 -24.07 16.16
CA ALA A 19 -6.21 -22.65 16.23
C ALA A 19 -7.27 -22.34 15.15
N ASP A 20 -8.37 -21.69 15.53
CA ASP A 20 -9.38 -21.24 14.58
C ASP A 20 -8.74 -20.39 13.49
N ALA A 21 -9.14 -20.61 12.24
CA ALA A 21 -8.66 -19.81 11.11
C ALA A 21 -9.00 -18.33 11.34
N PRO A 22 -8.08 -17.41 11.00
CA PRO A 22 -8.32 -15.98 11.20
C PRO A 22 -9.55 -15.51 10.41
N LYS A 23 -10.38 -14.71 11.05
CA LYS A 23 -11.58 -14.10 10.44
C LYS A 23 -11.26 -12.65 10.04
N TYR A 24 -11.73 -12.27 8.86
CA TYR A 24 -11.52 -10.93 8.31
C TYR A 24 -12.83 -10.25 8.00
N ASP A 25 -12.87 -8.95 8.20
CA ASP A 25 -13.91 -8.07 7.72
C ASP A 25 -13.32 -7.11 6.68
N TYR A 26 -14.08 -6.80 5.63
CA TYR A 26 -13.63 -5.99 4.51
C TYR A 26 -14.54 -4.78 4.32
N ARG A 27 -13.93 -3.64 4.01
CA ARG A 27 -14.64 -2.44 3.62
C ARG A 27 -14.16 -2.00 2.24
N LEU A 28 -15.12 -1.85 1.32
CA LEU A 28 -14.90 -1.30 -0.01
C LEU A 28 -15.22 0.19 0.01
N LEU A 29 -14.27 1.01 -0.42
CA LEU A 29 -14.41 2.45 -0.61
C LEU A 29 -14.30 2.74 -2.10
N ALA A 30 -15.21 3.54 -2.65
CA ALA A 30 -15.21 3.91 -4.07
C ALA A 30 -15.66 5.35 -4.23
N THR A 31 -14.87 6.15 -4.92
CA THR A 31 -15.15 7.56 -5.13
C THR A 31 -14.43 8.14 -6.35
N THR A 32 -15.00 9.17 -6.93
CA THR A 32 -14.39 9.97 -8.01
C THR A 32 -13.47 11.09 -7.49
N ARG A 33 -13.40 11.30 -6.16
CA ARG A 33 -12.62 12.38 -5.53
C ARG A 33 -11.59 11.83 -4.56
N THR A 34 -10.33 12.13 -4.81
CA THR A 34 -9.20 11.68 -3.99
C THR A 34 -9.26 12.18 -2.55
N SER A 35 -9.68 13.43 -2.31
CA SER A 35 -9.86 13.97 -0.95
C SER A 35 -10.95 13.26 -0.16
N THR A 36 -12.02 12.81 -0.82
CA THR A 36 -13.06 11.99 -0.19
C THR A 36 -12.51 10.62 0.17
N MET A 37 -11.74 9.98 -0.73
CA MET A 37 -11.10 8.70 -0.47
C MET A 37 -10.16 8.77 0.73
N GLU A 38 -9.30 9.79 0.82
CA GLU A 38 -8.39 9.97 1.95
C GLU A 38 -9.15 10.05 3.29
N LYS A 39 -10.23 10.83 3.31
CA LYS A 39 -11.08 10.96 4.50
C LYS A 39 -11.69 9.61 4.90
N GLU A 40 -12.33 8.91 3.95
CA GLU A 40 -12.97 7.61 4.21
C GLU A 40 -11.97 6.53 4.65
N MET A 41 -10.76 6.51 4.08
CA MET A 41 -9.69 5.62 4.52
C MET A 41 -9.28 5.88 5.96
N ASN A 42 -9.13 7.16 6.37
CA ASN A 42 -8.79 7.51 7.74
C ASN A 42 -9.93 7.19 8.72
N GLU A 43 -11.20 7.41 8.34
CA GLU A 43 -12.36 6.98 9.13
C GLU A 43 -12.42 5.46 9.31
N ALA A 44 -12.11 4.69 8.27
CA ALA A 44 -12.01 3.24 8.36
C ALA A 44 -10.85 2.82 9.29
N ALA A 45 -9.69 3.47 9.17
CA ALA A 45 -8.53 3.19 10.00
C ALA A 45 -8.79 3.47 11.49
N ASP A 46 -9.56 4.51 11.83
CA ASP A 46 -9.95 4.83 13.20
C ASP A 46 -10.82 3.71 13.83
N THR A 47 -11.43 2.83 13.00
CA THR A 47 -12.17 1.65 13.44
C THR A 47 -11.38 0.34 13.31
N GLY A 48 -10.06 0.41 13.01
CA GLY A 48 -9.13 -0.71 13.00
C GLY A 48 -8.99 -1.43 11.66
N TYR A 49 -9.46 -0.83 10.55
CA TYR A 49 -9.16 -1.33 9.22
C TYR A 49 -7.80 -0.83 8.74
N VAL A 50 -7.12 -1.65 7.95
CA VAL A 50 -5.85 -1.32 7.29
C VAL A 50 -5.97 -1.48 5.79
N PHE A 51 -5.15 -0.79 5.04
CA PHE A 51 -5.14 -0.85 3.58
C PHE A 51 -4.79 -2.26 3.08
N ALA A 52 -5.56 -2.75 2.09
CA ALA A 52 -5.35 -4.05 1.46
C ALA A 52 -5.06 -3.93 -0.04
N GLY A 53 -5.66 -2.97 -0.75
CA GLY A 53 -5.42 -2.79 -2.18
C GLY A 53 -6.13 -1.58 -2.76
N VAL A 54 -5.65 -1.11 -3.92
CA VAL A 54 -6.22 0.01 -4.67
C VAL A 54 -6.29 -0.32 -6.15
N MET A 55 -7.37 0.09 -6.81
CA MET A 55 -7.56 0.04 -8.24
C MET A 55 -8.33 1.27 -8.71
N GLY A 56 -7.99 1.77 -9.90
CA GLY A 56 -8.79 2.78 -10.60
C GLY A 56 -9.42 2.17 -11.85
N GLY A 57 -10.61 2.60 -12.19
CA GLY A 57 -11.32 2.12 -13.38
C GLY A 57 -12.74 2.64 -13.49
N GLU A 58 -13.39 2.23 -14.57
CA GLU A 58 -14.83 2.43 -14.73
C GLU A 58 -15.59 1.43 -13.87
N THR A 59 -16.48 1.95 -13.03
CA THR A 59 -17.41 1.12 -12.26
C THR A 59 -18.77 1.03 -12.95
N ALA A 60 -19.58 0.05 -12.57
CA ALA A 60 -20.90 -0.24 -13.14
C ALA A 60 -21.90 0.93 -13.01
N ILE A 61 -21.63 1.90 -12.16
CA ILE A 61 -22.50 3.07 -11.91
C ILE A 61 -22.13 4.27 -12.81
N GLY A 62 -21.14 4.10 -13.71
CA GLY A 62 -20.88 5.07 -14.78
C GLY A 62 -19.92 6.19 -14.43
N GLY A 63 -18.80 5.88 -13.83
CA GLY A 63 -17.74 6.84 -13.57
C GLY A 63 -16.38 6.20 -13.42
N ASN A 64 -15.32 6.99 -13.65
CA ASN A 64 -13.98 6.59 -13.31
C ASN A 64 -13.76 6.81 -11.82
N GLU A 65 -13.62 5.74 -11.05
CA GLU A 65 -13.48 5.78 -9.61
C GLU A 65 -12.12 5.24 -9.18
N VAL A 66 -11.63 5.75 -8.04
CA VAL A 66 -10.62 5.07 -7.24
C VAL A 66 -11.36 4.15 -6.29
N VAL A 67 -11.01 2.86 -6.33
CA VAL A 67 -11.56 1.83 -5.45
C VAL A 67 -10.46 1.37 -4.52
N VAL A 68 -10.72 1.41 -3.22
CA VAL A 68 -9.82 0.94 -2.17
C VAL A 68 -10.50 -0.15 -1.37
N VAL A 69 -9.79 -1.23 -1.10
CA VAL A 69 -10.18 -2.26 -0.15
C VAL A 69 -9.41 -2.07 1.13
N MET A 70 -10.14 -1.98 2.24
CA MET A 70 -9.59 -1.99 3.59
C MET A 70 -9.98 -3.30 4.28
N VAL A 71 -9.09 -3.84 5.13
CA VAL A 71 -9.29 -5.12 5.81
C VAL A 71 -9.08 -4.98 7.32
N LYS A 72 -9.90 -5.67 8.09
CA LYS A 72 -9.75 -5.80 9.55
C LYS A 72 -9.68 -7.26 9.94
N ASN A 73 -8.64 -7.65 10.65
CA ASN A 73 -8.54 -8.99 11.23
C ASN A 73 -9.33 -9.02 12.53
N LEU A 74 -10.43 -9.80 12.55
CA LEU A 74 -11.32 -9.94 13.71
C LEU A 74 -10.75 -10.87 14.78
N SER A 75 -9.75 -11.68 14.43
CA SER A 75 -9.11 -12.65 15.34
C SER A 75 -7.84 -12.09 15.99
N ALA A 76 -7.35 -10.93 15.54
CA ALA A 76 -6.16 -10.28 16.08
C ALA A 76 -6.54 -9.21 17.11
N GLN A 77 -5.59 -8.92 18.02
CA GLN A 77 -5.66 -7.72 18.85
C GLN A 77 -5.76 -6.48 17.95
N ALA A 78 -6.46 -5.44 18.41
CA ALA A 78 -6.70 -4.24 17.60
C ALA A 78 -5.39 -3.73 16.96
N ALA A 79 -5.39 -3.62 15.64
CA ALA A 79 -4.26 -3.07 14.91
C ALA A 79 -4.03 -1.61 15.30
N ALA A 80 -2.77 -1.15 15.29
CA ALA A 80 -2.45 0.26 15.44
C ALA A 80 -3.23 1.08 14.41
N ARG A 81 -3.78 2.22 14.84
CA ARG A 81 -4.55 3.12 13.97
C ARG A 81 -3.61 3.77 12.97
N LYS A 82 -3.68 3.34 11.72
CA LYS A 82 -2.88 3.90 10.65
C LYS A 82 -3.41 5.26 10.21
N LYS A 83 -2.53 6.10 9.67
CA LYS A 83 -2.88 7.34 8.99
C LYS A 83 -2.54 7.22 7.52
N TYR A 84 -3.46 7.69 6.69
CA TYR A 84 -3.35 7.62 5.23
C TYR A 84 -3.28 9.00 4.62
N LYS A 85 -2.45 9.13 3.58
CA LYS A 85 -2.47 10.23 2.61
C LYS A 85 -2.71 9.64 1.23
N LEU A 86 -3.53 10.31 0.45
CA LEU A 86 -3.76 9.99 -0.94
C LEU A 86 -3.26 11.14 -1.80
N LEU A 87 -2.16 10.88 -2.50
CA LEU A 87 -1.54 11.82 -3.42
C LEU A 87 -2.09 11.57 -4.83
N ALA A 88 -2.48 12.62 -5.54
CA ALA A 88 -2.96 12.50 -6.92
C ALA A 88 -2.38 13.60 -7.78
N ALA A 89 -1.66 13.22 -8.81
CA ALA A 89 -1.03 14.15 -9.72
C ALA A 89 -1.04 13.65 -11.17
N SER A 90 -1.21 14.59 -12.09
CA SER A 90 -1.08 14.39 -13.53
C SER A 90 0.36 14.61 -14.02
N ARG A 91 1.24 15.17 -13.18
CA ARG A 91 2.65 15.47 -13.52
C ARG A 91 3.58 14.72 -12.59
N THR A 92 4.56 14.04 -13.17
CA THR A 92 5.60 13.29 -12.45
C THR A 92 6.38 14.14 -11.44
N SER A 93 6.72 15.39 -11.83
CA SER A 93 7.46 16.30 -10.93
C SER A 93 6.65 16.72 -9.70
N THR A 94 5.34 16.92 -9.85
CA THR A 94 4.44 17.21 -8.72
C THR A 94 4.35 15.99 -7.80
N MET A 95 4.10 14.81 -8.35
CA MET A 95 4.05 13.56 -7.58
C MET A 95 5.36 13.30 -6.84
N GLN A 96 6.52 13.51 -7.49
CA GLN A 96 7.83 13.36 -6.86
C GLN A 96 7.96 14.24 -5.61
N LYS A 97 7.57 15.52 -5.73
CA LYS A 97 7.63 16.48 -4.63
C LYS A 97 6.71 16.09 -3.47
N GLU A 98 5.46 15.76 -3.78
CA GLU A 98 4.46 15.39 -2.77
C GLU A 98 4.83 14.08 -2.07
N MET A 99 5.33 13.09 -2.79
CA MET A 99 5.82 11.84 -2.19
C MET A 99 7.02 12.07 -1.28
N GLN A 100 7.97 12.93 -1.68
CA GLN A 100 9.11 13.24 -0.83
C GLN A 100 8.68 13.96 0.44
N GLN A 101 7.74 14.91 0.35
CA GLN A 101 7.17 15.58 1.51
C GLN A 101 6.49 14.57 2.46
N ALA A 102 5.70 13.65 1.92
CA ALA A 102 5.07 12.60 2.72
C ALA A 102 6.13 11.67 3.35
N GLY A 103 7.20 11.32 2.62
CA GLY A 103 8.32 10.53 3.13
C GLY A 103 9.09 11.21 4.26
N ASP A 104 9.25 12.53 4.19
CA ASP A 104 9.87 13.33 5.25
C ASP A 104 9.00 13.37 6.52
N GLU A 105 7.69 13.24 6.37
CA GLU A 105 6.72 13.09 7.47
C GLU A 105 6.59 11.63 7.98
N GLY A 106 7.34 10.69 7.39
CA GLY A 106 7.36 9.29 7.77
C GLY A 106 6.24 8.43 7.17
N PHE A 107 5.62 8.91 6.09
CA PHE A 107 4.67 8.09 5.34
C PHE A 107 5.41 7.13 4.41
N GLU A 108 4.91 5.90 4.33
CA GLU A 108 5.39 4.82 3.48
C GLU A 108 4.43 4.56 2.33
N TYR A 109 4.98 4.28 1.16
CA TYR A 109 4.20 3.84 -0.01
C TYR A 109 3.49 2.51 0.26
N ARG A 110 2.20 2.42 -0.12
CA ARG A 110 1.41 1.19 -0.03
C ARG A 110 0.84 0.71 -1.35
N GLY A 111 0.53 1.62 -2.25
CA GLY A 111 -0.03 1.25 -3.54
C GLY A 111 -0.28 2.46 -4.43
N GLN A 112 -0.52 2.18 -5.71
CA GLN A 112 -0.85 3.21 -6.68
C GLN A 112 -1.81 2.67 -7.73
N THR A 113 -2.54 3.59 -8.35
CA THR A 113 -3.40 3.31 -9.50
C THR A 113 -3.44 4.50 -10.44
N VAL A 114 -3.93 4.27 -11.64
CA VAL A 114 -4.26 5.34 -12.60
C VAL A 114 -5.76 5.43 -12.71
N PHE A 115 -6.29 6.64 -12.59
CA PHE A 115 -7.71 6.88 -12.80
C PHE A 115 -7.93 8.16 -13.62
N GLN A 116 -9.10 8.32 -14.16
CA GLN A 116 -9.49 9.52 -14.89
C GLN A 116 -10.27 10.43 -13.94
N SER A 117 -9.72 11.61 -13.65
CA SER A 117 -10.41 12.59 -12.82
C SER A 117 -11.66 13.13 -13.49
N GLY A 118 -12.59 13.66 -12.72
CA GLY A 118 -13.86 14.23 -13.22
C GLY A 118 -13.70 15.40 -14.21
N PHE A 119 -12.49 15.95 -14.33
CA PHE A 119 -12.14 16.99 -15.31
C PHE A 119 -11.49 16.42 -16.58
N GLY A 120 -11.52 15.09 -16.79
CA GLY A 120 -11.05 14.44 -18.02
C GLY A 120 -9.55 14.17 -18.10
N GLY A 121 -8.77 14.53 -17.10
CA GLY A 121 -7.34 14.23 -17.01
C GLY A 121 -7.07 12.84 -16.39
N ARG A 122 -6.00 12.17 -16.83
CA ARG A 122 -5.49 10.98 -16.14
C ARG A 122 -4.53 11.40 -15.05
N GLU A 123 -4.75 10.85 -13.87
CA GLU A 123 -3.93 11.08 -12.68
C GLU A 123 -3.41 9.75 -12.12
N VAL A 124 -2.22 9.78 -11.59
CA VAL A 124 -1.71 8.70 -10.74
C VAL A 124 -2.14 9.00 -9.32
N ALA A 125 -2.88 8.09 -8.71
CA ALA A 125 -3.23 8.13 -7.30
C ALA A 125 -2.29 7.19 -6.54
N THR A 126 -1.62 7.70 -5.50
CA THR A 126 -0.69 6.95 -4.65
C THR A 126 -1.17 6.96 -3.22
N ILE A 127 -1.29 5.78 -2.63
CA ILE A 127 -1.63 5.60 -1.22
C ILE A 127 -0.36 5.56 -0.39
N MET A 128 -0.30 6.44 0.59
CA MET A 128 0.77 6.52 1.58
C MET A 128 0.21 6.23 2.97
N GLU A 129 0.93 5.47 3.78
CA GLU A 129 0.50 5.06 5.13
C GLU A 129 1.58 5.41 6.15
N ARG A 130 1.15 5.84 7.33
CA ARG A 130 2.03 6.02 8.50
C ARG A 130 1.42 5.37 9.73
N ASP A 131 2.27 4.75 10.53
CA ASP A 131 1.94 4.36 11.89
C ASP A 131 2.23 5.54 12.83
N PRO A 132 1.23 6.16 13.47
CA PRO A 132 1.45 7.29 14.36
C PRO A 132 2.16 6.89 15.67
N ASP A 133 2.07 5.62 16.07
CA ASP A 133 2.63 5.10 17.33
C ASP A 133 4.10 4.66 17.17
N VAL A 134 4.59 4.62 15.92
CA VAL A 134 5.99 4.28 15.62
C VAL A 134 6.74 5.56 15.27
N ARG A 135 7.96 5.71 15.84
CA ARG A 135 8.83 6.82 15.45
C ARG A 135 9.06 6.78 13.94
N PRO A 136 8.71 7.85 13.19
CA PRO A 136 8.80 7.83 11.75
C PRO A 136 10.27 7.75 11.31
N GLY A 137 10.59 6.74 10.49
CA GLY A 137 11.79 6.75 9.66
C GLY A 137 11.55 7.67 8.47
N ARG A 138 12.56 8.47 8.11
CA ARG A 138 12.48 9.26 6.88
C ARG A 138 12.68 8.35 5.67
N ARG A 139 11.86 8.57 4.63
CA ARG A 139 11.93 7.82 3.37
C ARG A 139 12.35 8.75 2.24
N VAL A 140 13.21 8.26 1.38
CA VAL A 140 13.58 8.97 0.15
C VAL A 140 12.89 8.28 -1.01
N TYR A 141 12.11 9.05 -1.78
CA TYR A 141 11.39 8.55 -2.95
C TYR A 141 12.00 9.08 -4.24
N ARG A 142 11.97 8.25 -5.27
CA ARG A 142 12.36 8.60 -6.64
C ARG A 142 11.29 8.11 -7.61
N LEU A 143 10.78 9.02 -8.44
CA LEU A 143 9.93 8.70 -9.56
C LEU A 143 10.75 8.68 -10.85
N LEU A 144 10.59 7.62 -11.63
CA LEU A 144 11.09 7.50 -12.99
C LEU A 144 9.90 7.43 -13.93
N ALA A 145 9.92 8.20 -15.02
CA ALA A 145 8.83 8.21 -15.99
C ALA A 145 9.39 8.40 -17.41
N THR A 146 9.10 7.45 -18.29
CA THR A 146 9.55 7.48 -19.68
C THR A 146 8.66 6.61 -20.58
N SER A 147 8.60 6.96 -21.85
CA SER A 147 7.93 6.15 -22.87
C SER A 147 8.81 5.07 -23.48
N ARG A 148 10.12 5.03 -23.14
CA ARG A 148 11.09 4.12 -23.71
C ARG A 148 11.57 3.08 -22.69
N THR A 149 11.34 1.81 -22.97
CA THR A 149 11.74 0.70 -22.10
C THR A 149 13.25 0.63 -21.86
N SER A 150 14.07 0.92 -22.89
CA SER A 150 15.53 0.95 -22.76
C SER A 150 16.02 2.06 -21.81
N THR A 151 15.40 3.23 -21.86
CA THR A 151 15.69 4.34 -20.93
C THR A 151 15.29 3.95 -19.51
N MET A 152 14.08 3.41 -19.34
CA MET A 152 13.61 2.93 -18.03
C MET A 152 14.55 1.86 -17.45
N GLN A 153 15.00 0.91 -18.27
CA GLN A 153 15.94 -0.12 -17.82
C GLN A 153 17.28 0.46 -17.30
N LYS A 154 17.79 1.47 -17.99
CA LYS A 154 19.03 2.17 -17.56
C LYS A 154 18.80 2.91 -16.24
N GLU A 155 17.74 3.71 -16.14
CA GLU A 155 17.42 4.51 -14.95
C GLU A 155 17.11 3.64 -13.73
N LEU A 156 16.45 2.50 -13.90
CA LEU A 156 16.20 1.52 -12.83
C LEU A 156 17.49 0.91 -12.30
N ARG A 157 18.46 0.61 -13.19
CA ARG A 157 19.77 0.08 -12.79
C ARG A 157 20.54 1.12 -11.96
N GLU A 158 20.63 2.35 -12.45
CA GLU A 158 21.27 3.47 -11.75
C GLU A 158 20.63 3.73 -10.39
N ALA A 159 19.30 3.66 -10.30
CA ALA A 159 18.58 3.80 -9.04
C ALA A 159 18.88 2.62 -8.09
N GLY A 160 18.96 1.40 -8.59
CA GLY A 160 19.32 0.21 -7.81
C GLY A 160 20.73 0.30 -7.25
N GLU A 161 21.69 0.75 -8.04
CA GLU A 161 23.08 1.02 -7.60
C GLU A 161 23.13 2.09 -6.50
N ALA A 162 22.20 3.06 -6.52
CA ALA A 162 22.06 4.08 -5.48
C ALA A 162 21.22 3.60 -4.26
N GLY A 163 20.89 2.30 -4.17
CA GLY A 163 20.19 1.69 -3.04
C GLY A 163 18.66 1.81 -3.07
N PHE A 164 18.08 2.31 -4.16
CA PHE A 164 16.63 2.38 -4.29
C PHE A 164 16.03 1.02 -4.65
N ARG A 165 14.87 0.72 -4.09
CA ARG A 165 14.07 -0.47 -4.38
C ARG A 165 12.80 -0.07 -5.11
N LEU A 166 12.37 -0.87 -6.10
CA LEU A 166 11.10 -0.69 -6.77
C LEU A 166 9.94 -0.95 -5.79
N LEU A 167 9.04 0.00 -5.70
CA LEU A 167 7.84 -0.07 -4.85
C LEU A 167 6.57 -0.22 -5.69
N GLY A 168 6.50 0.44 -6.85
CA GLY A 168 5.32 0.41 -7.69
C GLY A 168 5.62 0.72 -9.15
N LEU A 169 4.74 0.23 -10.02
CA LEU A 169 4.81 0.39 -11.47
C LEU A 169 3.43 0.67 -12.02
N THR A 170 3.32 1.68 -12.88
CA THR A 170 2.12 1.93 -13.68
C THR A 170 2.46 2.22 -15.13
N VAL A 171 1.52 1.93 -16.00
CA VAL A 171 1.54 2.37 -17.39
C VAL A 171 0.33 3.25 -17.63
N SER A 172 0.55 4.49 -18.04
CA SER A 172 -0.52 5.45 -18.31
C SER A 172 -0.36 6.08 -19.68
N LYS A 173 -1.44 6.60 -20.24
CA LYS A 173 -1.36 7.46 -21.43
C LYS A 173 -1.00 8.87 -20.99
N THR A 174 -0.03 9.48 -21.68
CA THR A 174 0.29 10.90 -21.50
C THR A 174 -0.80 11.79 -22.08
N ALA A 175 -0.80 13.07 -21.70
CA ALA A 175 -1.71 14.08 -22.25
C ALA A 175 -1.58 14.22 -23.79
N PHE A 176 -0.47 13.81 -24.37
CA PHE A 176 -0.19 13.87 -25.82
C PHE A 176 -0.44 12.53 -26.55
N GLY A 177 -1.13 11.57 -25.94
CA GLY A 177 -1.55 10.31 -26.57
C GLY A 177 -0.52 9.19 -26.59
N GLY A 178 0.68 9.40 -26.05
CA GLY A 178 1.69 8.35 -25.84
C GLY A 178 1.41 7.51 -24.60
N SER A 179 2.09 6.36 -24.46
CA SER A 179 2.12 5.60 -23.20
C SER A 179 3.41 5.89 -22.46
N GLU A 180 3.31 6.11 -21.15
CA GLU A 180 4.44 6.35 -20.26
C GLU A 180 4.47 5.27 -19.20
N ILE A 181 5.65 4.74 -18.93
CA ILE A 181 5.92 3.83 -17.83
C ILE A 181 6.39 4.70 -16.67
N ALA A 182 5.70 4.62 -15.53
CA ALA A 182 6.09 5.31 -14.32
C ALA A 182 6.43 4.31 -13.22
N CYS A 183 7.64 4.43 -12.67
CA CYS A 183 8.13 3.62 -11.55
C CYS A 183 8.29 4.50 -10.31
N ILE A 184 7.78 4.02 -9.18
CA ILE A 184 8.04 4.59 -7.86
C ILE A 184 9.08 3.73 -7.17
N LEU A 185 10.15 4.37 -6.71
CA LEU A 185 11.22 3.73 -5.95
C LEU A 185 11.38 4.42 -4.60
N GLY A 186 11.88 3.69 -3.62
CA GLY A 186 12.15 4.23 -2.30
C GLY A 186 13.33 3.57 -1.61
N LYS A 187 13.93 4.32 -0.69
CA LYS A 187 14.92 3.82 0.27
C LYS A 187 14.75 4.52 1.62
N GLU A 188 15.32 3.94 2.67
CA GLU A 188 15.45 4.64 3.94
C GLU A 188 16.43 5.80 3.81
N ALA A 189 16.16 6.94 4.46
CA ALA A 189 17.12 8.00 4.59
C ALA A 189 18.21 7.57 5.59
N GLU A 190 19.45 7.84 5.27
CA GLU A 190 20.60 7.64 6.17
C GLU A 190 20.56 8.61 7.35
#